data_a5e94ea8485c731f975dd5f9be9d4ad1
#
_entry.id   a5e94ea8485c731f975dd5f9be9d4ad1
#
_cell.length_a   1.000
_cell.length_b   1.000
_cell.length_c   1.000
_cell.angle_alpha   90.00
_cell.angle_beta   90.00
_cell.angle_gamma   90.00
#
_symmetry.space_group_name_H-M   'P 1'
#
loop_
_entity.id
_entity.type
_entity.pdbx_description
1 polymer ?
#
loop_
_entity_poly.entity_id
_entity_poly.type
_entity_poly.pdbx_seq_one_letter_code
_entity_poly.pdbx_strand_id
1 'polypeptide(L)'
;PRLDNDLLRLYGTRDFEHVNYQIIESPTRRILNIQGVEKSWGPNYLRFGLGLPSDFSGHAFFDLQGQYRRTWINSYGAEWLTNVVLGRNTGLYSEFYQPLEPTQRYFVAPYVDLSRRYLSIFVGDNELAEYKVPYALGGVDLGTQFTRVGELRLGVYYGVTRPSLN
;
A
#
# COMPACT_ATOMS: atom_id res chain seq x y z
N PRO A 1 19.53 -23.03 -8.99
CA PRO A 1 18.18 -22.98 -8.38
C PRO A 1 18.05 -21.93 -7.26
N ARG A 2 19.03 -21.75 -6.35
CA ARG A 2 18.94 -20.73 -5.30
C ARG A 2 19.23 -19.33 -5.84
N LEU A 3 20.28 -19.17 -6.64
CA LEU A 3 20.65 -17.90 -7.25
C LEU A 3 19.53 -17.35 -8.15
N ASP A 4 18.92 -18.20 -8.96
CA ASP A 4 17.81 -17.79 -9.85
C ASP A 4 16.60 -17.30 -9.05
N ASN A 5 16.31 -17.95 -7.92
CA ASN A 5 15.23 -17.53 -7.03
C ASN A 5 15.54 -16.19 -6.35
N ASP A 6 16.80 -15.95 -5.96
CA ASP A 6 17.21 -14.69 -5.33
C ASP A 6 17.24 -13.55 -6.35
N LEU A 7 17.64 -13.80 -7.60
CA LEU A 7 17.55 -12.84 -8.69
C LEU A 7 16.10 -12.53 -9.07
N LEU A 8 15.22 -13.54 -9.09
CA LEU A 8 13.79 -13.34 -9.31
C LEU A 8 13.13 -12.58 -8.15
N ARG A 9 13.63 -12.69 -6.94
CA ARG A 9 13.20 -11.86 -5.80
C ARG A 9 13.60 -10.41 -6.03
N LEU A 10 14.85 -10.15 -6.39
CA LEU A 10 15.35 -8.82 -6.75
C LEU A 10 14.50 -8.19 -7.87
N TYR A 11 14.20 -8.96 -8.90
CA TYR A 11 13.33 -8.49 -10.00
C TYR A 11 11.87 -8.27 -9.54
N GLY A 12 11.41 -9.07 -8.57
CA GLY A 12 10.08 -8.99 -7.99
C GLY A 12 9.81 -7.74 -7.16
N THR A 13 10.87 -7.04 -6.69
CA THR A 13 10.74 -5.76 -6.00
C THR A 13 10.21 -4.65 -6.90
N ARG A 14 10.33 -4.81 -8.23
CA ARG A 14 9.97 -3.83 -9.26
C ARG A 14 10.79 -2.52 -9.22
N ASP A 15 11.87 -2.48 -8.45
CA ASP A 15 12.71 -1.29 -8.30
C ASP A 15 13.83 -1.23 -9.35
N PHE A 16 14.13 -2.37 -9.99
CA PHE A 16 15.16 -2.47 -11.02
C PHE A 16 14.54 -2.52 -12.43
N GLU A 17 15.17 -1.80 -13.34
CA GLU A 17 14.86 -1.87 -14.78
C GLU A 17 15.48 -3.13 -15.39
N HIS A 18 16.73 -3.39 -15.02
CA HIS A 18 17.48 -4.57 -15.44
C HIS A 18 18.35 -5.09 -14.30
N VAL A 19 18.40 -6.41 -14.15
CA VAL A 19 19.35 -7.08 -13.27
C VAL A 19 20.11 -8.11 -14.10
N ASN A 20 21.40 -7.88 -14.28
CA ASN A 20 22.31 -8.81 -14.94
C ASN A 20 23.28 -9.40 -13.93
N TYR A 21 23.73 -10.60 -14.17
CA TYR A 21 24.79 -11.21 -13.38
C TYR A 21 25.86 -11.83 -14.25
N GLN A 22 27.08 -11.83 -13.76
CA GLN A 22 28.23 -12.49 -14.36
C GLN A 22 28.95 -13.32 -13.30
N ILE A 23 29.29 -14.56 -13.65
CA ILE A 23 30.14 -15.39 -12.83
C ILE A 23 31.54 -15.31 -13.40
N ILE A 24 32.45 -14.73 -12.64
CA ILE A 24 33.87 -14.64 -12.98
C ILE A 24 34.59 -15.78 -12.27
N GLU A 25 35.10 -16.72 -13.02
CA GLU A 25 35.90 -17.83 -12.49
C GLU A 25 37.40 -17.47 -12.50
N SER A 26 38.03 -17.53 -11.32
CA SER A 26 39.45 -17.41 -11.15
C SER A 26 39.98 -18.75 -10.58
N PRO A 27 41.27 -19.11 -10.77
CA PRO A 27 41.81 -20.36 -10.28
C PRO A 27 41.62 -20.62 -8.78
N THR A 28 41.42 -19.56 -8.00
CA THR A 28 41.30 -19.64 -6.53
C THR A 28 39.92 -19.27 -5.99
N ARG A 29 39.02 -18.65 -6.80
CA ARG A 29 37.72 -18.20 -6.32
C ARG A 29 36.74 -17.99 -7.46
N ARG A 30 35.45 -18.17 -7.14
CA ARG A 30 34.32 -17.74 -7.99
C ARG A 30 33.75 -16.45 -7.47
N ILE A 31 33.63 -15.44 -8.33
CA ILE A 31 33.06 -14.13 -7.98
C ILE A 31 31.74 -14.00 -8.73
N LEU A 32 30.65 -13.78 -8.00
CA LEU A 32 29.37 -13.41 -8.56
C LEU A 32 29.30 -11.88 -8.61
N ASN A 33 29.28 -11.33 -9.80
CA ASN A 33 29.08 -9.89 -10.03
C ASN A 33 27.61 -9.67 -10.43
N ILE A 34 26.84 -8.94 -9.62
CA ILE A 34 25.45 -8.59 -9.90
C ILE A 34 25.42 -7.11 -10.26
N GLN A 35 24.88 -6.78 -11.43
CA GLN A 35 24.70 -5.43 -11.91
C GLN A 35 23.20 -5.14 -11.98
N GLY A 36 22.71 -4.29 -11.09
CA GLY A 36 21.33 -3.78 -11.09
C GLY A 36 21.29 -2.36 -11.63
N VAL A 37 20.38 -2.11 -12.56
CA VAL A 37 20.03 -0.75 -13.00
C VAL A 37 18.71 -0.39 -12.34
N GLU A 38 18.75 0.55 -11.41
CA GLU A 38 17.54 1.03 -10.73
C GLU A 38 16.67 1.84 -11.69
N LYS A 39 15.34 1.75 -11.50
CA LYS A 39 14.41 2.56 -12.27
C LYS A 39 14.61 4.04 -11.96
N SER A 40 14.62 4.86 -12.99
CA SER A 40 14.82 6.31 -12.88
C SER A 40 13.73 7.03 -12.07
N TRP A 41 12.56 6.43 -11.90
CA TRP A 41 11.43 6.98 -11.13
C TRP A 41 11.24 6.39 -9.73
N GLY A 42 12.06 5.41 -9.32
CA GLY A 42 12.09 4.89 -7.94
C GLY A 42 12.96 5.75 -7.03
N PRO A 43 12.86 5.59 -5.71
CA PRO A 43 11.96 4.76 -4.90
C PRO A 43 10.61 5.43 -4.56
N ASN A 44 10.29 6.59 -5.14
CA ASN A 44 9.08 7.36 -4.85
C ASN A 44 8.07 7.21 -6.00
N TYR A 45 6.87 6.78 -5.68
CA TYR A 45 5.81 6.57 -6.65
C TYR A 45 4.60 7.44 -6.32
N LEU A 46 4.14 8.21 -7.31
CA LEU A 46 2.90 8.98 -7.23
C LEU A 46 1.91 8.40 -8.24
N ARG A 47 0.69 8.18 -7.80
CA ARG A 47 -0.43 7.76 -8.66
C ARG A 47 -1.61 8.67 -8.39
N PHE A 48 -2.32 9.03 -9.46
CA PHE A 48 -3.56 9.79 -9.40
C PHE A 48 -4.67 9.01 -10.08
N GLY A 49 -5.87 9.13 -9.55
CA GLY A 49 -7.07 8.52 -10.10
C GLY A 49 -8.25 9.47 -9.98
N LEU A 50 -9.19 9.35 -10.90
CA LEU A 50 -10.48 10.01 -10.86
C LEU A 50 -11.55 8.93 -10.78
N GLY A 51 -12.36 8.95 -9.73
CA GLY A 51 -13.55 8.14 -9.58
C GLY A 51 -14.78 8.94 -9.95
N LEU A 52 -15.74 8.33 -10.61
CA LEU A 52 -17.02 8.90 -10.95
C LEU A 52 -18.15 8.00 -10.41
N PRO A 53 -18.30 7.91 -9.07
CA PRO A 53 -19.39 7.15 -8.49
C PRO A 53 -20.74 7.81 -8.81
N SER A 54 -21.75 7.02 -9.14
CA SER A 54 -23.13 7.44 -9.27
C SER A 54 -24.00 6.66 -8.30
N ASP A 55 -25.02 7.29 -7.74
CA ASP A 55 -26.06 6.61 -7.00
C ASP A 55 -27.22 6.18 -7.90
N PHE A 56 -28.12 5.36 -7.37
CA PHE A 56 -29.31 4.91 -8.11
C PHE A 56 -30.33 6.05 -8.33
N SER A 57 -30.16 7.19 -7.67
CA SER A 57 -31.01 8.39 -7.81
C SER A 57 -30.57 9.35 -8.93
N GLY A 58 -29.50 8.97 -9.66
CA GLY A 58 -28.99 9.75 -10.79
C GLY A 58 -28.02 10.87 -10.40
N HIS A 59 -27.60 10.97 -9.14
CA HIS A 59 -26.57 11.91 -8.75
C HIS A 59 -25.19 11.34 -9.09
N ALA A 60 -24.42 12.09 -9.86
CA ALA A 60 -23.03 11.77 -10.16
C ALA A 60 -22.11 12.62 -9.28
N PHE A 61 -21.16 11.96 -8.67
CA PHE A 61 -20.12 12.60 -7.85
C PHE A 61 -18.76 12.38 -8.49
N PHE A 62 -17.78 13.11 -8.05
CA PHE A 62 -16.39 12.83 -8.42
C PHE A 62 -15.55 12.71 -7.16
N ASP A 63 -14.61 11.77 -7.20
CA ASP A 63 -13.59 11.58 -6.18
C ASP A 63 -12.21 11.64 -6.84
N LEU A 64 -11.38 12.57 -6.40
CA LEU A 64 -9.97 12.59 -6.77
C LEU A 64 -9.19 11.71 -5.79
N GLN A 65 -8.41 10.79 -6.33
CA GLN A 65 -7.59 9.88 -5.56
C GLN A 65 -6.12 10.15 -5.81
N GLY A 66 -5.34 10.19 -4.75
CA GLY A 66 -3.90 10.30 -4.79
C GLY A 66 -3.27 9.18 -3.96
N GLN A 67 -2.20 8.57 -4.47
CA GLN A 67 -1.40 7.61 -3.74
C GLN A 67 0.07 8.01 -3.82
N TYR A 68 0.70 8.09 -2.68
CA TYR A 68 2.14 8.19 -2.54
C TYR A 68 2.66 6.89 -1.93
N ARG A 69 3.67 6.29 -2.57
CA ARG A 69 4.38 5.12 -2.04
C ARG A 69 5.87 5.37 -2.16
N ARG A 70 6.57 5.21 -1.05
CA ARG A 70 8.02 5.21 -0.98
C ARG A 70 8.50 3.83 -0.55
N THR A 71 9.37 3.24 -1.34
CA THR A 71 9.98 1.93 -1.08
C THR A 71 11.43 2.10 -0.61
N TRP A 72 12.01 1.05 -0.05
CA TRP A 72 13.41 1.00 0.35
C TRP A 72 13.85 2.15 1.28
N ILE A 73 13.01 2.49 2.27
CA ILE A 73 13.34 3.54 3.25
C ILE A 73 14.56 3.15 4.08
N ASN A 74 14.77 1.86 4.27
CA ASN A 74 15.94 1.29 4.95
C ASN A 74 16.42 0.00 4.27
N SER A 75 17.54 -0.56 4.75
CA SER A 75 18.16 -1.79 4.22
C SER A 75 17.28 -3.04 4.31
N TYR A 76 16.23 -3.05 5.10
CA TYR A 76 15.26 -4.16 5.20
C TYR A 76 14.11 -4.02 4.21
N GLY A 77 14.08 -2.95 3.43
CA GLY A 77 13.03 -2.71 2.44
C GLY A 77 11.75 -2.15 3.05
N ALA A 78 11.86 -1.29 4.05
CA ALA A 78 10.69 -0.61 4.60
C ALA A 78 10.00 0.26 3.56
N GLU A 79 8.67 0.36 3.66
CA GLU A 79 7.84 1.11 2.72
C GLU A 79 6.88 2.03 3.46
N TRP A 80 6.59 3.16 2.85
CA TRP A 80 5.56 4.08 3.30
C TRP A 80 4.51 4.26 2.22
N LEU A 81 3.28 3.95 2.53
CA LEU A 81 2.13 4.11 1.67
C LEU A 81 1.20 5.18 2.26
N THR A 82 0.78 6.13 1.44
CA THR A 82 -0.26 7.10 1.81
C THR A 82 -1.27 7.21 0.67
N ASN A 83 -2.54 7.03 1.00
CA ASN A 83 -3.66 7.19 0.09
C ASN A 83 -4.51 8.37 0.54
N VAL A 84 -4.88 9.23 -0.38
CA VAL A 84 -5.76 10.37 -0.14
C VAL A 84 -6.95 10.27 -1.09
N VAL A 85 -8.15 10.49 -0.58
CA VAL A 85 -9.38 10.60 -1.37
C VAL A 85 -10.01 11.94 -1.06
N LEU A 86 -10.31 12.71 -2.10
CA LEU A 86 -10.93 14.03 -2.03
C LEU A 86 -12.18 14.03 -2.91
N GLY A 87 -13.33 14.29 -2.32
CA GLY A 87 -14.62 14.30 -3.02
C GLY A 87 -15.77 14.29 -2.02
N ARG A 88 -16.91 13.69 -2.40
CA ARG A 88 -18.01 13.48 -1.46
C ARG A 88 -17.54 12.68 -0.24
N ASN A 89 -16.83 11.58 -0.49
CA ASN A 89 -16.12 10.87 0.54
C ASN A 89 -14.69 11.38 0.62
N THR A 90 -14.22 11.70 1.80
CA THR A 90 -12.84 12.13 2.02
C THR A 90 -12.13 11.13 2.91
N GLY A 91 -10.84 10.88 2.62
CA GLY A 91 -10.08 9.91 3.38
C GLY A 91 -8.57 10.14 3.27
N LEU A 92 -7.89 9.80 4.36
CA LEU A 92 -6.45 9.70 4.43
C LEU A 92 -6.11 8.36 5.11
N TYR A 93 -5.48 7.47 4.37
CA TYR A 93 -4.89 6.25 4.91
C TYR A 93 -3.38 6.34 4.80
N SER A 94 -2.66 6.01 5.87
CA SER A 94 -1.21 5.96 5.85
C SER A 94 -0.71 4.74 6.63
N GLU A 95 0.18 3.97 6.00
CA GLU A 95 0.79 2.75 6.55
C GLU A 95 2.30 2.83 6.41
N PHE A 96 3.00 2.44 7.46
CA PHE A 96 4.43 2.23 7.44
C PHE A 96 4.72 0.74 7.58
N TYR A 97 5.08 0.10 6.48
CA TYR A 97 5.44 -1.31 6.44
C TYR A 97 6.93 -1.49 6.77
N GLN A 98 7.24 -2.23 7.85
CA GLN A 98 8.60 -2.48 8.29
C GLN A 98 8.89 -3.97 8.35
N PRO A 99 9.66 -4.53 7.40
CA PRO A 99 10.23 -5.85 7.54
C PRO A 99 11.17 -5.90 8.76
N LEU A 100 11.12 -7.00 9.50
CA LEU A 100 11.92 -7.19 10.72
C LEU A 100 13.27 -7.87 10.44
N GLU A 101 13.42 -8.43 9.24
CA GLU A 101 14.64 -9.13 8.82
C GLU A 101 14.90 -8.94 7.30
N PRO A 102 16.13 -9.16 6.82
CA PRO A 102 16.47 -8.98 5.40
C PRO A 102 15.74 -9.95 4.46
N THR A 103 15.25 -11.08 4.95
CA THR A 103 14.46 -12.04 4.17
C THR A 103 13.02 -11.59 3.98
N GLN A 104 12.59 -10.50 4.67
CA GLN A 104 11.27 -9.90 4.64
C GLN A 104 10.13 -10.88 4.99
N ARG A 105 10.45 -11.95 5.72
CA ARG A 105 9.47 -12.97 6.08
C ARG A 105 8.49 -12.47 7.13
N TYR A 106 8.97 -11.70 8.12
CA TYR A 106 8.16 -11.12 9.18
C TYR A 106 8.18 -9.61 9.09
N PHE A 107 7.06 -8.98 9.40
CA PHE A 107 6.94 -7.54 9.37
C PHE A 107 5.99 -7.00 10.45
N VAL A 108 6.12 -5.71 10.70
CA VAL A 108 5.16 -4.91 11.48
C VAL A 108 4.69 -3.74 10.60
N ALA A 109 3.40 -3.42 10.66
CA ALA A 109 2.80 -2.36 9.86
C ALA A 109 1.85 -1.51 10.71
N PRO A 110 2.35 -0.45 11.38
CA PRO A 110 1.48 0.56 11.97
C PRO A 110 0.77 1.37 10.87
N TYR A 111 -0.49 1.72 11.12
CA TYR A 111 -1.30 2.48 10.19
C TYR A 111 -2.29 3.41 10.87
N VAL A 112 -2.75 4.41 10.12
CA VAL A 112 -3.82 5.33 10.49
C VAL A 112 -4.79 5.46 9.33
N ASP A 113 -6.09 5.49 9.64
CA ASP A 113 -7.17 5.76 8.70
C ASP A 113 -8.07 6.87 9.26
N LEU A 114 -8.11 7.98 8.56
CA LEU A 114 -8.95 9.14 8.85
C LEU A 114 -9.89 9.31 7.66
N SER A 115 -11.17 9.05 7.85
CA SER A 115 -12.12 9.10 6.73
C SER A 115 -13.45 9.70 7.16
N ARG A 116 -14.15 10.22 6.18
CA ARG A 116 -15.50 10.74 6.31
C ARG A 116 -16.33 10.20 5.16
N ARG A 117 -17.42 9.54 5.50
CA ARG A 117 -18.39 9.00 4.53
C ARG A 117 -19.76 9.59 4.76
N TYR A 118 -20.54 9.66 3.70
CA TYR A 118 -21.94 10.02 3.75
C TYR A 118 -22.77 8.75 3.55
N LEU A 119 -23.75 8.55 4.42
CA LEU A 119 -24.69 7.42 4.38
C LEU A 119 -26.10 7.98 4.23
N SER A 120 -26.71 7.78 3.08
CA SER A 120 -28.09 8.15 2.83
C SER A 120 -29.01 7.00 3.22
N ILE A 121 -30.07 7.31 3.97
CA ILE A 121 -31.13 6.37 4.33
C ILE A 121 -32.33 6.64 3.42
N PHE A 122 -32.76 5.62 2.72
CA PHE A 122 -33.89 5.68 1.81
C PHE A 122 -35.11 4.94 2.40
N VAL A 123 -36.30 5.49 2.16
CA VAL A 123 -37.58 4.81 2.38
C VAL A 123 -38.36 4.84 1.06
N GLY A 124 -38.44 3.68 0.40
CA GLY A 124 -38.85 3.62 -1.01
C GLY A 124 -37.85 4.35 -1.89
N ASP A 125 -38.33 5.23 -2.75
CA ASP A 125 -37.51 6.03 -3.68
C ASP A 125 -37.10 7.41 -3.09
N ASN A 126 -37.50 7.71 -1.85
CA ASN A 126 -37.19 9.00 -1.22
C ASN A 126 -36.04 8.89 -0.23
N GLU A 127 -35.06 9.79 -0.36
CA GLU A 127 -34.03 9.98 0.64
C GLU A 127 -34.64 10.62 1.89
N LEU A 128 -34.62 9.88 3.00
CA LEU A 128 -35.19 10.31 4.28
C LEU A 128 -34.19 11.11 5.12
N ALA A 129 -32.94 10.72 5.09
CA ALA A 129 -31.87 11.37 5.85
C ALA A 129 -30.49 11.02 5.30
N GLU A 130 -29.58 11.96 5.39
CA GLU A 130 -28.17 11.75 5.11
C GLU A 130 -27.36 11.90 6.41
N TYR A 131 -26.53 10.92 6.72
CA TYR A 131 -25.63 10.95 7.88
C TYR A 131 -24.21 11.15 7.41
N LYS A 132 -23.53 12.08 8.05
CA LYS A 132 -22.09 12.29 7.96
C LYS A 132 -21.41 11.45 9.02
N VAL A 133 -20.59 10.51 8.61
CA VAL A 133 -19.92 9.54 9.48
C VAL A 133 -18.40 9.72 9.39
N PRO A 134 -17.81 10.65 10.17
CA PRO A 134 -16.37 10.71 10.32
C PRO A 134 -15.89 9.55 11.19
N TYR A 135 -14.76 8.96 10.83
CA TYR A 135 -14.06 8.02 11.70
C TYR A 135 -12.56 8.28 11.68
N ALA A 136 -11.92 8.00 12.81
CA ALA A 136 -10.50 7.99 12.97
C ALA A 136 -10.09 6.64 13.57
N LEU A 137 -9.16 5.96 12.93
CA LEU A 137 -8.71 4.65 13.34
C LEU A 137 -7.19 4.60 13.27
N GLY A 138 -6.56 4.01 14.28
CA GLY A 138 -5.14 3.68 14.29
C GLY A 138 -4.92 2.25 14.70
N GLY A 139 -3.99 1.58 14.09
CA GLY A 139 -3.72 0.17 14.36
C GLY A 139 -2.28 -0.23 14.08
N VAL A 140 -1.99 -1.46 14.43
CA VAL A 140 -0.71 -2.12 14.16
C VAL A 140 -0.98 -3.56 13.76
N ASP A 141 -0.43 -3.96 12.63
CA ASP A 141 -0.43 -5.32 12.14
C ASP A 141 0.94 -5.97 12.32
N LEU A 142 0.94 -7.23 12.71
CA LEU A 142 2.09 -8.13 12.63
C LEU A 142 1.80 -9.18 11.58
N GLY A 143 2.76 -9.51 10.75
CA GLY A 143 2.49 -10.46 9.70
C GLY A 143 3.69 -11.27 9.24
N THR A 144 3.38 -12.24 8.40
CA THR A 144 4.38 -13.08 7.72
C THR A 144 4.07 -13.16 6.24
N GLN A 145 5.11 -13.10 5.43
CA GLN A 145 5.04 -13.30 3.99
C GLN A 145 5.37 -14.75 3.62
N PHE A 146 4.53 -15.35 2.80
CA PHE A 146 4.74 -16.69 2.22
C PHE A 146 5.30 -16.57 0.81
N THR A 147 6.53 -16.15 0.69
CA THR A 147 7.27 -15.98 -0.59
C THR A 147 6.48 -15.27 -1.69
N ARG A 148 5.84 -15.99 -2.60
CA ARG A 148 5.06 -15.44 -3.74
C ARG A 148 3.57 -15.72 -3.65
N VAL A 149 3.15 -16.42 -2.62
CA VAL A 149 1.77 -16.95 -2.53
C VAL A 149 0.85 -15.98 -1.82
N GLY A 150 1.38 -15.21 -0.87
CA GLY A 150 0.58 -14.27 -0.11
C GLY A 150 1.20 -13.86 1.21
N GLU A 151 0.43 -13.13 1.98
CA GLU A 151 0.79 -12.73 3.35
C GLU A 151 -0.36 -13.03 4.30
N LEU A 152 -0.01 -13.24 5.56
CA LEU A 152 -0.96 -13.32 6.67
C LEU A 152 -0.68 -12.16 7.62
N ARG A 153 -1.73 -11.41 7.96
CA ARG A 153 -1.70 -10.31 8.93
C ARG A 153 -2.61 -10.60 10.12
N LEU A 154 -2.15 -10.28 11.29
CA LEU A 154 -2.93 -10.23 12.51
C LEU A 154 -2.65 -8.90 13.20
N GLY A 155 -3.68 -8.13 13.48
CA GLY A 155 -3.52 -6.79 14.02
C GLY A 155 -4.51 -6.44 15.10
N VAL A 156 -4.19 -5.36 15.78
CA VAL A 156 -5.07 -4.69 16.73
C VAL A 156 -5.25 -3.25 16.28
N TYR A 157 -6.45 -2.76 16.43
CA TYR A 157 -6.75 -1.37 16.11
C TYR A 157 -7.70 -0.76 17.15
N TYR A 158 -7.66 0.55 17.23
CA TYR A 158 -8.60 1.35 17.99
C TYR A 158 -9.15 2.45 17.10
N GLY A 159 -10.45 2.67 17.15
CA GLY A 159 -11.09 3.68 16.34
C GLY A 159 -12.24 4.38 17.06
N VAL A 160 -12.50 5.59 16.63
CA VAL A 160 -13.61 6.41 17.11
C VAL A 160 -14.43 6.93 15.93
N THR A 161 -15.74 6.98 16.11
CA THR A 161 -16.66 7.55 15.14
C THR A 161 -17.65 8.46 15.85
N ARG A 162 -18.07 9.54 15.17
CA ARG A 162 -19.06 10.49 15.70
C ARG A 162 -20.06 10.85 14.59
N PRO A 163 -21.03 9.97 14.32
CA PRO A 163 -22.05 10.25 13.31
C PRO A 163 -22.85 11.51 13.65
N SER A 164 -23.18 12.30 12.64
CA SER A 164 -24.05 13.46 12.75
C SER A 164 -25.01 13.49 11.58
N LEU A 165 -26.23 13.96 11.80
CA LEU A 165 -27.16 14.26 10.73
C LEU A 165 -26.60 15.45 9.92
N ASN A 166 -26.66 15.36 8.60
CA ASN A 166 -26.17 16.40 7.70
C ASN A 166 -27.28 17.40 7.38
#